data_89a2005ecae02ee876d487122cdb93ad
#
_entry.id   89a2005ecae02ee876d487122cdb93ad
#
_cell.length_a   1.000
_cell.length_b   1.000
_cell.length_c   1.000
_cell.angle_alpha   90.00
_cell.angle_beta   90.00
_cell.angle_gamma   90.00
#
_symmetry.space_group_name_H-M   'P 1'
#
loop_
_entity.id
_entity.type
_entity.pdbx_description
1 polymer ?
#
loop_
_entity_poly.entity_id
_entity_poly.type
_entity_poly.pdbx_seq_one_letter_code
_entity_poly.pdbx_strand_id
1 'polypeptide(L)'
;MRQLAERMVDDYGPVTPPLALPPVALPGVGAPRRRRSVTVNLAESPLSWLRARGLVCARQFEAGERLRADYEMAALGPQVTMRWEPTPVARGARGPSAGLDPTTAQISAKARFNAALAAAGPGLSDILWRVICAGEALPLAEKNLRWPARAGKLVLCLALDRVAGHYRLPQ
;
A
#
# COMPACT_ATOMS: atom_id res chain seq x y z
N MET A 1 42.28 -2.88 43.31
CA MET A 1 41.39 -3.66 42.42
C MET A 1 41.82 -3.71 40.95
N ARG A 2 42.97 -3.19 40.54
CA ARG A 2 43.47 -3.24 39.13
C ARG A 2 44.38 -4.45 38.85
N GLN A 3 44.88 -5.13 39.82
CA GLN A 3 45.82 -6.28 39.64
C GLN A 3 45.16 -7.65 39.45
N LEU A 4 43.85 -7.77 39.65
CA LEU A 4 43.15 -9.05 39.46
C LEU A 4 42.64 -9.28 38.02
N ALA A 5 42.58 -8.22 37.21
CA ALA A 5 42.14 -8.33 35.80
C ALA A 5 43.28 -8.73 34.83
N GLU A 6 44.56 -8.48 35.20
CA GLU A 6 45.69 -8.79 34.33
C GLU A 6 46.19 -10.23 34.44
N ARG A 7 45.78 -10.98 35.48
CA ARG A 7 46.23 -12.39 35.69
C ARG A 7 45.36 -13.45 35.01
N MET A 8 44.27 -13.04 34.34
CA MET A 8 43.36 -14.01 33.74
C MET A 8 43.51 -14.15 32.20
N VAL A 9 44.47 -13.45 31.59
CA VAL A 9 44.65 -13.45 30.11
C VAL A 9 45.79 -14.38 29.68
N ASP A 10 46.72 -14.76 30.59
CA ASP A 10 47.91 -15.47 30.20
C ASP A 10 47.83 -16.99 30.28
N ASP A 11 46.69 -17.56 30.73
CA ASP A 11 46.54 -19.01 30.90
C ASP A 11 45.88 -19.75 29.72
N TYR A 12 45.43 -19.02 28.68
CA TYR A 12 44.97 -19.64 27.45
C TYR A 12 46.06 -19.48 26.40
N GLY A 13 46.83 -20.55 26.20
CA GLY A 13 47.75 -20.65 25.07
C GLY A 13 47.09 -20.33 23.73
N PRO A 14 47.86 -20.05 22.67
CA PRO A 14 47.31 -19.64 21.37
C PRO A 14 46.30 -20.67 20.87
N VAL A 15 45.04 -20.29 20.82
CA VAL A 15 43.97 -21.12 20.25
C VAL A 15 44.26 -21.22 18.74
N THR A 16 44.81 -22.37 18.36
CA THR A 16 44.96 -22.71 16.95
C THR A 16 43.57 -22.74 16.34
N PRO A 17 43.24 -21.89 15.33
CA PRO A 17 41.94 -21.94 14.71
C PRO A 17 41.73 -23.35 14.14
N PRO A 18 40.56 -23.94 14.29
CA PRO A 18 40.27 -25.25 13.72
C PRO A 18 40.51 -25.23 12.25
N LEU A 19 41.25 -26.21 11.75
CA LEU A 19 41.57 -26.39 10.34
C LEU A 19 40.28 -26.20 9.53
N ALA A 20 40.22 -25.16 8.71
CA ALA A 20 39.06 -24.88 7.86
C ALA A 20 38.91 -26.08 6.90
N LEU A 21 37.90 -26.90 7.14
CA LEU A 21 37.51 -27.93 6.20
C LEU A 21 37.18 -27.30 4.86
N PRO A 22 37.65 -27.81 3.73
CA PRO A 22 37.28 -27.28 2.43
C PRO A 22 35.75 -27.32 2.28
N PRO A 23 35.12 -26.31 1.66
CA PRO A 23 33.69 -26.29 1.47
C PRO A 23 33.26 -27.53 0.69
N VAL A 24 32.50 -28.40 1.35
CA VAL A 24 31.85 -29.54 0.69
C VAL A 24 30.85 -28.94 -0.31
N ALA A 25 31.17 -29.03 -1.59
CA ALA A 25 30.25 -28.68 -2.66
C ALA A 25 29.08 -29.67 -2.65
N LEU A 26 27.95 -29.27 -2.08
CA LEU A 26 26.72 -30.03 -2.17
C LEU A 26 26.23 -29.96 -3.64
N PRO A 27 26.12 -31.09 -4.35
CA PRO A 27 25.56 -31.11 -5.68
C PRO A 27 24.08 -30.75 -5.61
N GLY A 28 23.69 -29.62 -6.24
CA GLY A 28 22.26 -29.25 -6.38
C GLY A 28 21.83 -27.89 -5.85
N VAL A 29 22.73 -27.09 -5.25
CA VAL A 29 22.40 -25.69 -4.98
C VAL A 29 22.55 -24.91 -6.29
N GLY A 30 21.47 -24.83 -7.06
CA GLY A 30 21.41 -24.02 -8.27
C GLY A 30 21.84 -22.59 -7.95
N ALA A 31 22.62 -21.98 -8.84
CA ALA A 31 23.06 -20.60 -8.76
C ALA A 31 21.92 -19.69 -8.30
N PRO A 32 22.16 -18.71 -7.42
CA PRO A 32 21.12 -17.85 -6.90
C PRO A 32 20.37 -17.24 -8.08
N ARG A 33 19.08 -17.56 -8.20
CA ARG A 33 18.23 -17.01 -9.27
C ARG A 33 18.35 -15.50 -9.19
N ARG A 34 18.90 -14.90 -10.22
CA ARG A 34 19.02 -13.46 -10.38
C ARG A 34 17.65 -12.84 -10.07
N ARG A 35 17.52 -12.18 -8.94
CA ARG A 35 16.31 -11.42 -8.62
C ARG A 35 16.16 -10.36 -9.70
N ARG A 36 15.11 -10.49 -10.50
CA ARG A 36 14.77 -9.43 -11.46
C ARG A 36 14.38 -8.21 -10.63
N SER A 37 15.21 -7.17 -10.67
CA SER A 37 14.83 -5.86 -10.16
C SER A 37 13.84 -5.26 -11.16
N VAL A 38 12.64 -4.99 -10.69
CA VAL A 38 11.65 -4.23 -11.46
C VAL A 38 11.69 -2.81 -10.93
N THR A 39 11.94 -1.84 -11.80
CA THR A 39 11.79 -0.43 -11.46
C THR A 39 10.31 -0.19 -11.21
N VAL A 40 9.93 0.02 -9.94
CA VAL A 40 8.57 0.37 -9.55
C VAL A 40 8.47 1.88 -9.60
N ASN A 41 7.57 2.40 -10.43
CA ASN A 41 7.21 3.81 -10.40
C ASN A 41 6.36 4.06 -9.15
N LEU A 42 6.93 4.70 -8.14
CA LEU A 42 6.23 5.00 -6.88
C LEU A 42 5.06 5.99 -7.06
N ALA A 43 5.00 6.68 -8.19
CA ALA A 43 3.88 7.56 -8.55
C ALA A 43 2.70 6.79 -9.16
N GLU A 44 2.90 5.54 -9.57
CA GLU A 44 1.83 4.71 -10.13
C GLU A 44 1.03 4.04 -9.00
N SER A 45 -0.30 4.21 -9.05
CA SER A 45 -1.15 3.57 -8.03
C SER A 45 -1.06 2.05 -8.14
N PRO A 46 -1.09 1.30 -7.03
CA PRO A 46 -1.12 -0.16 -7.07
C PRO A 46 -2.25 -0.71 -7.94
N LEU A 47 -3.38 -0.02 -7.98
CA LEU A 47 -4.53 -0.40 -8.79
C LEU A 47 -4.24 -0.27 -10.29
N SER A 48 -3.60 0.84 -10.73
CA SER A 48 -3.18 1.04 -12.12
C SER A 48 -2.19 -0.02 -12.58
N TRP A 49 -1.24 -0.36 -11.70
CA TRP A 49 -0.29 -1.45 -11.96
C TRP A 49 -1.00 -2.81 -12.13
N LEU A 50 -1.99 -3.13 -11.27
CA LEU A 50 -2.79 -4.35 -11.38
C LEU A 50 -3.59 -4.37 -12.69
N ARG A 51 -4.13 -3.21 -13.11
CA ARG A 51 -4.86 -3.08 -14.38
C ARG A 51 -3.97 -3.29 -15.58
N ALA A 52 -2.79 -2.67 -15.61
CA ALA A 52 -1.82 -2.80 -16.70
C ALA A 52 -1.36 -4.27 -16.91
N ARG A 53 -1.40 -5.09 -15.85
CA ARG A 53 -1.07 -6.52 -15.90
C ARG A 53 -2.26 -7.45 -16.11
N GLY A 54 -3.45 -6.90 -16.35
CA GLY A 54 -4.67 -7.69 -16.53
C GLY A 54 -5.11 -8.47 -15.30
N LEU A 55 -4.67 -8.05 -14.10
CA LEU A 55 -5.02 -8.72 -12.84
C LEU A 55 -6.36 -8.26 -12.28
N VAL A 56 -6.86 -7.11 -12.74
CA VAL A 56 -8.20 -6.58 -12.47
C VAL A 56 -8.87 -6.22 -13.79
N CYS A 57 -10.19 -6.44 -13.88
CA CYS A 57 -10.95 -6.07 -15.08
C CYS A 57 -11.26 -4.56 -15.13
N ALA A 58 -11.83 -4.08 -16.24
CA ALA A 58 -12.16 -2.65 -16.41
C ALA A 58 -13.16 -2.17 -15.36
N ARG A 59 -14.18 -2.98 -15.08
CA ARG A 59 -15.23 -2.69 -14.09
C ARG A 59 -14.66 -2.57 -12.67
N GLN A 60 -13.78 -3.49 -12.28
CA GLN A 60 -13.10 -3.47 -10.98
C GLN A 60 -12.18 -2.26 -10.84
N PHE A 61 -11.47 -1.92 -11.91
CA PHE A 61 -10.61 -0.74 -11.96
C PHE A 61 -11.43 0.54 -11.77
N GLU A 62 -12.50 0.71 -12.54
CA GLU A 62 -13.41 1.85 -12.43
C GLU A 62 -14.01 1.99 -11.02
N ALA A 63 -14.40 0.86 -10.40
CA ALA A 63 -14.90 0.84 -9.04
C ALA A 63 -13.86 1.35 -8.03
N GLY A 64 -12.62 0.92 -8.17
CA GLY A 64 -11.53 1.37 -7.31
C GLY A 64 -11.20 2.85 -7.51
N GLU A 65 -11.18 3.35 -8.75
CA GLU A 65 -10.94 4.77 -9.04
C GLU A 65 -12.07 5.67 -8.49
N ARG A 66 -13.33 5.25 -8.56
CA ARG A 66 -14.44 5.98 -7.94
C ARG A 66 -14.32 6.01 -6.42
N LEU A 67 -13.98 4.90 -5.82
CA LEU A 67 -13.76 4.81 -4.36
C LEU A 67 -12.62 5.74 -3.93
N ARG A 68 -11.53 5.77 -4.70
CA ARG A 68 -10.40 6.65 -4.47
C ARG A 68 -10.78 8.13 -4.62
N ALA A 69 -11.53 8.48 -5.65
CA ALA A 69 -12.01 9.85 -5.87
C ALA A 69 -12.89 10.33 -4.72
N ASP A 70 -13.79 9.48 -4.21
CA ASP A 70 -14.61 9.82 -3.03
C ASP A 70 -13.75 9.98 -1.76
N TYR A 71 -12.71 9.15 -1.57
CA TYR A 71 -11.77 9.26 -0.46
C TYR A 71 -10.98 10.58 -0.50
N GLU A 72 -10.45 10.94 -1.67
CA GLU A 72 -9.69 12.18 -1.89
C GLU A 72 -10.58 13.42 -1.75
N MET A 73 -11.78 13.39 -2.33
CA MET A 73 -12.76 14.48 -2.24
C MET A 73 -13.25 14.68 -0.79
N ALA A 74 -13.41 13.61 -0.04
CA ALA A 74 -13.78 13.65 1.37
C ALA A 74 -12.64 14.14 2.28
N ALA A 75 -11.44 14.35 1.74
CA ALA A 75 -10.23 14.78 2.45
C ALA A 75 -9.92 13.88 3.67
N LEU A 76 -10.11 12.56 3.52
CA LEU A 76 -9.86 11.58 4.58
C LEU A 76 -8.39 11.17 4.70
N GLY A 77 -7.56 11.56 3.75
CA GLY A 77 -6.12 11.34 3.77
C GLY A 77 -5.40 12.19 4.82
N PRO A 78 -4.15 11.84 5.17
CA PRO A 78 -3.33 12.65 6.07
C PRO A 78 -3.16 14.05 5.46
N GLN A 79 -3.57 15.07 6.20
CA GLN A 79 -3.45 16.44 5.75
C GLN A 79 -2.03 16.95 6.04
N VAL A 80 -1.37 17.47 5.02
CA VAL A 80 -0.11 18.20 5.19
C VAL A 80 -0.48 19.55 5.77
N THR A 81 0.04 19.87 6.95
CA THR A 81 -0.28 21.12 7.68
C THR A 81 0.17 22.40 6.97
N MET A 82 1.03 22.30 5.96
CA MET A 82 1.41 23.43 5.11
C MET A 82 0.53 23.49 3.86
N ARG A 83 -0.41 24.44 3.85
CA ARG A 83 -1.12 24.85 2.66
C ARG A 83 -0.23 25.86 1.93
N TRP A 84 0.48 25.41 0.92
CA TRP A 84 1.22 26.32 0.05
C TRP A 84 0.23 27.01 -0.90
N GLU A 85 -0.17 28.24 -0.59
CA GLU A 85 -0.93 29.10 -1.52
C GLU A 85 0.07 29.94 -2.33
N PRO A 86 0.28 29.64 -3.60
CA PRO A 86 1.29 30.33 -4.41
C PRO A 86 0.91 31.76 -4.82
N THR A 87 -0.34 32.19 -4.65
CA THR A 87 -0.78 33.52 -5.07
C THR A 87 -1.97 34.02 -4.25
N PRO A 88 -1.96 35.26 -3.73
CA PRO A 88 -3.16 35.87 -3.19
C PRO A 88 -4.18 36.03 -4.30
N VAL A 89 -5.24 35.27 -4.25
CA VAL A 89 -6.38 35.42 -5.19
C VAL A 89 -6.99 36.78 -4.95
N ALA A 90 -6.93 37.64 -5.95
CA ALA A 90 -7.56 38.97 -5.93
C ALA A 90 -9.04 38.82 -5.52
N ARG A 91 -9.44 39.51 -4.44
CA ARG A 91 -10.81 39.57 -3.95
C ARG A 91 -11.67 40.33 -4.97
N GLY A 92 -12.11 39.68 -6.03
CA GLY A 92 -12.87 40.42 -7.05
C GLY A 92 -13.75 39.62 -8.00
N ALA A 93 -13.67 38.31 -8.04
CA ALA A 93 -14.44 37.53 -9.01
C ALA A 93 -15.21 36.38 -8.31
N ARG A 94 -16.13 36.73 -7.40
CA ARG A 94 -17.21 35.82 -7.02
C ARG A 94 -18.40 36.05 -7.92
N GLY A 95 -18.35 35.49 -9.13
CA GLY A 95 -19.57 35.14 -9.83
C GLY A 95 -20.26 34.01 -9.04
N PRO A 96 -21.59 33.86 -9.13
CA PRO A 96 -22.29 32.75 -8.46
C PRO A 96 -21.75 31.45 -9.07
N SER A 97 -20.85 30.77 -8.34
CA SER A 97 -20.43 29.42 -8.69
C SER A 97 -21.64 28.51 -8.43
N ALA A 98 -22.28 28.05 -9.50
CA ALA A 98 -23.34 27.05 -9.44
C ALA A 98 -22.82 25.66 -8.98
N GLY A 99 -21.76 25.63 -8.19
CA GLY A 99 -21.16 24.44 -7.60
C GLY A 99 -21.56 24.27 -6.14
N LEU A 100 -21.73 23.05 -5.71
CA LEU A 100 -21.88 22.69 -4.31
C LEU A 100 -20.77 23.35 -3.49
N ASP A 101 -21.12 23.91 -2.33
CA ASP A 101 -20.16 24.39 -1.35
C ASP A 101 -19.13 23.27 -1.09
N PRO A 102 -17.80 23.59 -1.11
CA PRO A 102 -16.74 22.60 -0.86
C PRO A 102 -17.01 21.69 0.36
N THR A 103 -17.56 22.27 1.43
CA THR A 103 -17.93 21.54 2.64
C THR A 103 -19.04 20.51 2.39
N THR A 104 -20.07 20.89 1.63
CA THR A 104 -21.19 19.99 1.26
C THR A 104 -20.70 18.88 0.33
N ALA A 105 -19.79 19.19 -0.61
CA ALA A 105 -19.19 18.20 -1.48
C ALA A 105 -18.36 17.17 -0.69
N GLN A 106 -17.57 17.61 0.30
CA GLN A 106 -16.79 16.72 1.17
C GLN A 106 -17.69 15.81 2.00
N ILE A 107 -18.75 16.35 2.61
CA ILE A 107 -19.69 15.57 3.40
C ILE A 107 -20.37 14.49 2.54
N SER A 108 -20.81 14.87 1.34
CA SER A 108 -21.42 13.94 0.39
C SER A 108 -20.46 12.86 -0.07
N ALA A 109 -19.20 13.22 -0.37
CA ALA A 109 -18.16 12.26 -0.75
C ALA A 109 -17.86 11.29 0.39
N LYS A 110 -17.77 11.79 1.63
CA LYS A 110 -17.58 10.94 2.82
C LYS A 110 -18.72 9.96 3.00
N ALA A 111 -19.96 10.41 2.80
CA ALA A 111 -21.14 9.53 2.90
C ALA A 111 -21.08 8.42 1.82
N ARG A 112 -20.75 8.76 0.56
CA ARG A 112 -20.61 7.77 -0.53
C ARG A 112 -19.48 6.79 -0.27
N PHE A 113 -18.33 7.27 0.17
CA PHE A 113 -17.19 6.43 0.54
C PHE A 113 -17.55 5.41 1.62
N ASN A 114 -18.16 5.88 2.72
CA ASN A 114 -18.59 5.00 3.80
C ASN A 114 -19.64 3.97 3.35
N ALA A 115 -20.60 4.37 2.51
CA ALA A 115 -21.58 3.47 1.96
C ALA A 115 -20.95 2.41 1.05
N ALA A 116 -19.95 2.77 0.24
CA ALA A 116 -19.22 1.83 -0.60
C ALA A 116 -18.42 0.82 0.22
N LEU A 117 -17.75 1.25 1.30
CA LEU A 117 -17.05 0.34 2.22
C LEU A 117 -18.04 -0.59 2.96
N ALA A 118 -19.19 -0.07 3.39
CA ALA A 118 -20.24 -0.89 4.00
C ALA A 118 -20.78 -1.93 3.02
N ALA A 119 -20.96 -1.58 1.75
CA ALA A 119 -21.41 -2.51 0.70
C ALA A 119 -20.37 -3.61 0.42
N ALA A 120 -19.08 -3.31 0.52
CA ALA A 120 -18.04 -4.33 0.45
C ALA A 120 -18.15 -5.33 1.61
N GLY A 121 -18.48 -4.84 2.80
CA GLY A 121 -18.69 -5.63 3.99
C GLY A 121 -17.44 -5.89 4.83
N PRO A 122 -17.59 -6.48 6.02
CA PRO A 122 -16.52 -6.73 6.95
C PRO A 122 -15.47 -7.66 6.34
N GLY A 123 -14.20 -7.39 6.64
CA GLY A 123 -13.04 -8.15 6.13
C GLY A 123 -12.60 -7.76 4.71
N LEU A 124 -13.47 -7.15 3.90
CA LEU A 124 -13.13 -6.68 2.57
C LEU A 124 -12.81 -5.17 2.54
N SER A 125 -13.32 -4.40 3.48
CA SER A 125 -13.03 -2.97 3.64
C SER A 125 -11.55 -2.69 3.90
N ASP A 126 -10.89 -3.56 4.67
CA ASP A 126 -9.48 -3.35 5.05
C ASP A 126 -8.53 -3.41 3.84
N ILE A 127 -8.71 -4.38 2.95
CA ILE A 127 -7.88 -4.49 1.75
C ILE A 127 -8.16 -3.33 0.78
N LEU A 128 -9.42 -2.89 0.66
CA LEU A 128 -9.77 -1.72 -0.15
C LEU A 128 -9.08 -0.47 0.39
N TRP A 129 -9.17 -0.22 1.69
CA TRP A 129 -8.53 0.93 2.28
C TRP A 129 -7.02 0.92 2.06
N ARG A 130 -6.35 -0.21 2.32
CA ARG A 130 -4.90 -0.34 2.18
C ARG A 130 -4.43 -0.14 0.74
N VAL A 131 -5.06 -0.83 -0.21
CA VAL A 131 -4.59 -0.83 -1.59
C VAL A 131 -5.06 0.42 -2.35
N ILE A 132 -6.33 0.83 -2.16
CA ILE A 132 -6.91 1.93 -2.94
C ILE A 132 -6.63 3.29 -2.28
N CYS A 133 -6.83 3.41 -0.96
CA CYS A 133 -6.71 4.70 -0.28
C CYS A 133 -5.29 4.97 0.21
N ALA A 134 -4.67 4.00 0.88
CA ALA A 134 -3.31 4.14 1.39
C ALA A 134 -2.22 3.87 0.34
N GLY A 135 -2.57 3.31 -0.82
CA GLY A 135 -1.61 3.02 -1.89
C GLY A 135 -0.61 1.91 -1.54
N GLU A 136 -0.95 1.03 -0.59
CA GLU A 136 -0.08 -0.10 -0.23
C GLU A 136 0.00 -1.12 -1.37
N ALA A 137 1.21 -1.58 -1.66
CA ALA A 137 1.38 -2.70 -2.58
C ALA A 137 0.73 -3.97 -2.02
N LEU A 138 0.11 -4.76 -2.89
CA LEU A 138 -0.65 -5.96 -2.50
C LEU A 138 0.12 -6.93 -1.58
N PRO A 139 1.41 -7.26 -1.83
CA PRO A 139 2.17 -8.12 -0.93
C PRO A 139 2.38 -7.53 0.48
N LEU A 140 2.44 -6.20 0.59
CA LEU A 140 2.56 -5.52 1.87
C LEU A 140 1.22 -5.58 2.63
N ALA A 141 0.11 -5.34 1.93
CA ALA A 141 -1.23 -5.46 2.49
C ALA A 141 -1.50 -6.89 3.00
N GLU A 142 -1.13 -7.92 2.23
CA GLU A 142 -1.23 -9.33 2.64
C GLU A 142 -0.48 -9.60 3.95
N LYS A 143 0.77 -9.12 4.03
CA LYS A 143 1.60 -9.27 5.23
C LYS A 143 0.98 -8.57 6.45
N ASN A 144 0.49 -7.34 6.27
CA ASN A 144 -0.12 -6.55 7.34
C ASN A 144 -1.43 -7.17 7.84
N LEU A 145 -2.20 -7.79 6.93
CA LEU A 145 -3.44 -8.50 7.26
C LEU A 145 -3.21 -9.95 7.73
N ARG A 146 -1.95 -10.41 7.76
CA ARG A 146 -1.57 -11.78 8.11
C ARG A 146 -2.24 -12.83 7.22
N TRP A 147 -2.43 -12.51 5.96
CA TRP A 147 -3.02 -13.41 4.98
C TRP A 147 -1.94 -14.29 4.32
N PRO A 148 -2.34 -15.45 3.80
CA PRO A 148 -1.44 -16.25 2.97
C PRO A 148 -0.98 -15.47 1.74
N ALA A 149 0.24 -15.71 1.29
CA ALA A 149 0.77 -15.10 0.08
C ALA A 149 -0.14 -15.38 -1.12
N ARG A 150 -0.41 -14.35 -1.93
CA ARG A 150 -1.27 -14.36 -3.12
C ARG A 150 -2.79 -14.42 -2.84
N ALA A 151 -3.23 -14.43 -1.59
CA ALA A 151 -4.65 -14.35 -1.25
C ALA A 151 -5.24 -12.96 -1.53
N GLY A 152 -4.44 -11.91 -1.35
CA GLY A 152 -4.88 -10.53 -1.45
C GLY A 152 -5.45 -10.17 -2.82
N LYS A 153 -4.92 -10.74 -3.93
CA LYS A 153 -5.47 -10.52 -5.26
C LYS A 153 -6.93 -10.98 -5.35
N LEU A 154 -7.21 -12.21 -4.91
CA LEU A 154 -8.56 -12.76 -4.97
C LEU A 154 -9.52 -11.94 -4.11
N VAL A 155 -9.10 -11.64 -2.88
CA VAL A 155 -9.93 -10.87 -1.94
C VAL A 155 -10.16 -9.45 -2.43
N LEU A 156 -9.15 -8.80 -3.01
CA LEU A 156 -9.29 -7.48 -3.63
C LEU A 156 -10.28 -7.50 -4.80
N CYS A 157 -10.20 -8.48 -5.69
CA CYS A 157 -11.16 -8.60 -6.80
C CYS A 157 -12.59 -8.75 -6.29
N LEU A 158 -12.83 -9.62 -5.30
CA LEU A 158 -14.16 -9.79 -4.68
C LEU A 158 -14.67 -8.49 -4.03
N ALA A 159 -13.78 -7.76 -3.35
CA ALA A 159 -14.11 -6.48 -2.75
C ALA A 159 -14.49 -5.43 -3.81
N LEU A 160 -13.71 -5.34 -4.89
CA LEU A 160 -13.97 -4.43 -6.00
C LEU A 160 -15.26 -4.78 -6.74
N ASP A 161 -15.61 -6.06 -6.89
CA ASP A 161 -16.88 -6.47 -7.51
C ASP A 161 -18.09 -6.00 -6.68
N ARG A 162 -18.02 -6.07 -5.34
CA ARG A 162 -19.08 -5.55 -4.48
C ARG A 162 -19.19 -4.03 -4.57
N VAL A 163 -18.06 -3.32 -4.56
CA VAL A 163 -18.04 -1.86 -4.76
C VAL A 163 -18.58 -1.48 -6.13
N ALA A 164 -18.23 -2.23 -7.18
CA ALA A 164 -18.77 -2.04 -8.53
C ALA A 164 -20.30 -2.20 -8.58
N GLY A 165 -20.83 -3.18 -7.85
CA GLY A 165 -22.27 -3.37 -7.67
C GLY A 165 -22.92 -2.18 -6.96
N HIS A 166 -22.29 -1.66 -5.90
CA HIS A 166 -22.75 -0.48 -5.18
C HIS A 166 -22.83 0.76 -6.09
N TYR A 167 -21.78 1.01 -6.89
CA TYR A 167 -21.76 2.11 -7.86
C TYR A 167 -22.57 1.82 -9.13
N ARG A 168 -23.24 0.69 -9.23
CA ARG A 168 -24.06 0.27 -10.40
C ARG A 168 -23.29 0.31 -11.71
N LEU A 169 -22.04 -0.09 -11.68
CA LEU A 169 -21.21 -0.14 -12.88
C LEU A 169 -21.68 -1.29 -13.80
N PRO A 170 -21.73 -1.07 -15.13
CA PRO A 170 -22.10 -2.11 -16.09
C PRO A 170 -21.14 -3.30 -16.00
N GLN A 171 -21.63 -4.49 -16.38
CA GLN A 171 -20.81 -5.71 -16.42
C GLN A 171 -19.92 -5.73 -17.65
#